data_398144141420510d4aec223f61e2e7a1
#
_entry.id   398144141420510d4aec223f61e2e7a1
#
_cell.length_a   1.000
_cell.length_b   1.000
_cell.length_c   1.000
_cell.angle_alpha   90.00
_cell.angle_beta   90.00
_cell.angle_gamma   90.00
#
_symmetry.space_group_name_H-M   'P 1'
#
loop_
_entity.id
_entity.type
_entity.pdbx_description
1 polymer ?
#
loop_
_entity_poly.entity_id
_entity_poly.type
_entity_poly.pdbx_seq_one_letter_code
_entity_poly.pdbx_strand_id
1 'polypeptide(L)'
;MNRSSRRRNPRYNEIDWKATIEKNLRNYQPEYKTIIPEVRIGFGRKRRALKDIMLCLDQSGSMGASVVYSGIFGSVLASIPAVQTRMVVFDTSVVDLTDDLQDPVDLLFGVQLGGGTDIDRALGDCQTVITRPSDTVLVLVTDLCEGGNEREMRKKMISLVQSGVQLIVLLALNDDGAPFYDKENAQFLAELGVPVFACTPDKFPDLMAAALAKQDIGMWLSKNIQ
;
A
#
# COMPACT_ATOMS: atom_id res chain seq x y z
N MET A 1 3.07 -19.28 11.49
CA MET A 1 4.42 -19.16 12.11
C MET A 1 5.45 -19.05 11.00
N ASN A 2 6.28 -18.00 11.02
CA ASN A 2 7.32 -17.82 10.00
C ASN A 2 8.59 -18.54 10.45
N ARG A 3 9.01 -19.57 9.71
CA ARG A 3 10.21 -20.37 10.02
C ARG A 3 11.53 -19.64 9.71
N SER A 4 11.51 -18.57 8.95
CA SER A 4 12.69 -17.77 8.59
C SER A 4 13.06 -16.69 9.61
N SER A 5 12.12 -16.26 10.45
CA SER A 5 12.35 -15.24 11.48
C SER A 5 12.54 -15.92 12.85
N ARG A 6 13.68 -15.67 13.50
CA ARG A 6 14.00 -16.21 14.82
C ARG A 6 13.93 -15.13 15.89
N ARG A 7 13.36 -15.48 17.06
CA ARG A 7 13.25 -14.58 18.22
C ARG A 7 14.02 -15.15 19.40
N ARG A 8 14.75 -14.29 20.13
CA ARG A 8 15.28 -14.59 21.46
C ARG A 8 14.16 -14.34 22.49
N ASN A 9 14.00 -15.22 23.48
CA ASN A 9 12.93 -15.22 24.48
C ASN A 9 11.51 -15.39 23.91
N PRO A 10 11.23 -16.52 23.24
CA PRO A 10 9.90 -16.89 22.79
C PRO A 10 9.00 -17.30 23.96
N ARG A 11 7.67 -17.20 23.78
CA ARG A 11 6.71 -17.84 24.68
C ARG A 11 6.82 -19.37 24.53
N TYR A 12 6.39 -20.14 25.54
CA TYR A 12 6.54 -21.60 25.56
C TYR A 12 6.01 -22.31 24.30
N ASN A 13 4.87 -21.86 23.79
CA ASN A 13 4.23 -22.39 22.57
C ASN A 13 4.88 -21.90 21.25
N GLU A 14 5.85 -21.01 21.33
CA GLU A 14 6.57 -20.46 20.18
C GLU A 14 8.01 -21.02 20.08
N ILE A 15 8.42 -21.89 21.01
CA ILE A 15 9.78 -22.44 21.06
C ILE A 15 10.02 -23.41 19.90
N ASP A 16 11.10 -23.18 19.16
CA ASP A 16 11.70 -24.16 18.28
C ASP A 16 12.58 -25.08 19.11
N TRP A 17 11.99 -26.17 19.58
CA TRP A 17 12.68 -27.10 20.46
C TRP A 17 13.92 -27.72 19.80
N LYS A 18 13.87 -28.01 18.49
CA LYS A 18 15.00 -28.55 17.75
C LYS A 18 16.19 -27.58 17.78
N ALA A 19 15.98 -26.35 17.34
CA ALA A 19 17.04 -25.33 17.34
C ALA A 19 17.50 -24.96 18.76
N THR A 20 16.58 -24.97 19.74
CA THR A 20 16.91 -24.72 21.15
C THR A 20 17.80 -25.83 21.71
N ILE A 21 17.48 -27.10 21.45
CA ILE A 21 18.29 -28.27 21.90
C ILE A 21 19.67 -28.21 21.24
N GLU A 22 19.73 -28.08 19.92
CA GLU A 22 20.99 -27.99 19.16
C GLU A 22 21.93 -26.91 19.71
N LYS A 23 21.37 -25.73 20.04
CA LYS A 23 22.15 -24.60 20.56
C LYS A 23 22.63 -24.77 21.98
N ASN A 24 21.98 -25.64 22.78
CA ASN A 24 22.27 -25.85 24.19
C ASN A 24 22.81 -27.28 24.48
N LEU A 25 23.30 -28.02 23.48
CA LEU A 25 23.82 -29.38 23.67
C LEU A 25 24.92 -29.45 24.72
N ARG A 26 25.73 -28.40 24.86
CA ARG A 26 26.79 -28.32 25.90
C ARG A 26 26.24 -28.33 27.34
N ASN A 27 24.96 -28.00 27.50
CA ASN A 27 24.29 -27.96 28.80
C ASN A 27 23.48 -29.24 29.07
N TYR A 28 23.80 -30.35 28.38
CA TYR A 28 23.21 -31.65 28.63
C TYR A 28 23.63 -32.20 30.00
N GLN A 29 22.65 -32.58 30.78
CA GLN A 29 22.85 -33.19 32.09
C GLN A 29 22.54 -34.68 32.02
N PRO A 30 23.58 -35.57 32.06
CA PRO A 30 23.40 -37.01 31.91
C PRO A 30 22.52 -37.62 33.00
N GLU A 31 22.64 -37.12 34.24
CA GLU A 31 21.89 -37.64 35.40
C GLU A 31 20.37 -37.52 35.22
N TYR A 32 19.91 -36.38 34.61
CA TYR A 32 18.51 -36.11 34.40
C TYR A 32 18.06 -36.38 32.95
N LYS A 33 18.99 -36.82 32.10
CA LYS A 33 18.75 -37.07 30.65
C LYS A 33 18.02 -35.89 29.99
N THR A 34 18.38 -34.68 30.38
CA THR A 34 17.72 -33.43 29.91
C THR A 34 18.74 -32.36 29.56
N ILE A 35 18.27 -31.32 28.86
CA ILE A 35 19.03 -30.11 28.55
C ILE A 35 18.36 -28.93 29.24
N ILE A 36 19.11 -28.17 30.03
CA ILE A 36 18.64 -26.93 30.62
C ILE A 36 19.03 -25.78 29.65
N PRO A 37 18.06 -25.22 28.90
CA PRO A 37 18.37 -24.22 27.87
C PRO A 37 18.66 -22.85 28.50
N GLU A 38 19.89 -22.35 28.32
CA GLU A 38 20.23 -20.95 28.61
C GLU A 38 19.65 -19.99 27.57
N VAL A 39 19.60 -20.45 26.29
CA VAL A 39 19.07 -19.66 25.17
C VAL A 39 17.90 -20.39 24.57
N ARG A 40 16.71 -19.81 24.63
CA ARG A 40 15.52 -20.30 23.96
C ARG A 40 15.40 -19.66 22.59
N ILE A 41 15.28 -20.49 21.56
CA ILE A 41 15.07 -20.04 20.18
C ILE A 41 13.62 -20.31 19.82
N GLY A 42 12.93 -19.33 19.32
CA GLY A 42 11.54 -19.48 18.89
C GLY A 42 11.29 -18.98 17.49
N PHE A 43 10.15 -19.40 16.94
CA PHE A 43 9.65 -18.88 15.68
C PHE A 43 9.20 -17.43 15.87
N GLY A 44 9.63 -16.55 14.98
CA GLY A 44 9.10 -15.19 14.93
C GLY A 44 7.61 -15.21 14.55
N ARG A 45 6.82 -14.36 15.18
CA ARG A 45 5.52 -14.02 14.63
C ARG A 45 5.75 -13.06 13.49
N LYS A 46 5.28 -13.37 12.27
CA LYS A 46 5.00 -12.32 11.31
C LYS A 46 4.03 -11.38 12.01
N ARG A 47 4.44 -10.14 12.30
CA ARG A 47 3.45 -9.12 12.65
C ARG A 47 2.48 -9.08 11.47
N ARG A 48 1.23 -9.48 11.70
CA ARG A 48 0.20 -9.34 10.68
C ARG A 48 0.09 -7.85 10.45
N ALA A 49 0.34 -7.40 9.24
CA ALA A 49 0.10 -6.01 8.90
C ALA A 49 -1.33 -5.68 9.33
N LEU A 50 -1.50 -4.58 10.07
CA LEU A 50 -2.81 -4.18 10.56
C LEU A 50 -3.71 -3.78 9.40
N LYS A 51 -3.11 -3.24 8.33
CA LYS A 51 -3.78 -2.86 7.09
C LYS A 51 -2.90 -3.10 5.88
N ASP A 52 -3.53 -3.27 4.73
CA ASP A 52 -2.90 -3.29 3.42
C ASP A 52 -3.09 -1.90 2.77
N ILE A 53 -2.03 -1.37 2.21
CA ILE A 53 -2.08 -0.17 1.39
C ILE A 53 -1.75 -0.58 -0.04
N MET A 54 -2.56 -0.12 -0.98
CA MET A 54 -2.31 -0.24 -2.39
C MET A 54 -2.22 1.15 -3.00
N LEU A 55 -1.07 1.47 -3.57
CA LEU A 55 -0.87 2.64 -4.40
C LEU A 55 -1.09 2.24 -5.85
N CYS A 56 -1.97 2.95 -6.54
CA CYS A 56 -2.23 2.82 -7.96
C CYS A 56 -1.96 4.17 -8.61
N LEU A 57 -0.88 4.26 -9.38
CA LEU A 57 -0.30 5.52 -9.83
C LEU A 57 -0.36 5.61 -11.34
N ASP A 58 -1.02 6.64 -11.82
CA ASP A 58 -1.09 6.98 -13.22
C ASP A 58 0.23 7.60 -13.70
N GLN A 59 0.81 7.01 -14.75
CA GLN A 59 2.00 7.51 -15.43
C GLN A 59 1.73 7.81 -16.90
N SER A 60 0.48 8.09 -17.25
CA SER A 60 0.12 8.56 -18.59
C SER A 60 0.79 9.89 -18.94
N GLY A 61 0.79 10.24 -20.22
CA GLY A 61 1.50 11.42 -20.72
C GLY A 61 1.08 12.74 -20.09
N SER A 62 -0.17 12.86 -19.59
CA SER A 62 -0.68 14.03 -18.87
C SER A 62 -0.11 14.19 -17.45
N MET A 63 0.49 13.10 -16.89
CA MET A 63 0.95 13.01 -15.51
C MET A 63 2.43 13.39 -15.31
N GLY A 64 3.14 13.91 -16.32
CA GLY A 64 4.59 14.05 -16.35
C GLY A 64 5.27 14.61 -15.09
N ALA A 65 4.73 15.68 -14.48
CA ALA A 65 5.24 16.23 -13.22
C ALA A 65 4.88 15.36 -12.00
N SER A 66 3.79 14.62 -12.07
CA SER A 66 3.26 13.82 -10.95
C SER A 66 4.02 12.51 -10.71
N VAL A 67 4.84 12.06 -11.68
CA VAL A 67 5.68 10.85 -11.54
C VAL A 67 6.66 10.98 -10.37
N VAL A 68 7.22 12.17 -10.15
CA VAL A 68 8.13 12.44 -9.03
C VAL A 68 7.42 12.27 -7.68
N TYR A 69 6.17 12.74 -7.58
CA TYR A 69 5.36 12.58 -6.37
C TYR A 69 5.05 11.11 -6.07
N SER A 70 4.87 10.31 -7.12
CA SER A 70 4.62 8.87 -7.01
C SER A 70 5.74 8.13 -6.28
N GLY A 71 7.00 8.41 -6.63
CA GLY A 71 8.17 7.83 -5.95
C GLY A 71 8.26 8.27 -4.49
N ILE A 72 7.95 9.54 -4.19
CA ILE A 72 7.94 10.04 -2.80
C ILE A 72 6.85 9.34 -1.99
N PHE A 73 5.64 9.21 -2.52
CA PHE A 73 4.53 8.51 -1.84
C PHE A 73 4.87 7.04 -1.56
N GLY A 74 5.44 6.32 -2.56
CA GLY A 74 5.89 4.95 -2.40
C GLY A 74 6.92 4.80 -1.28
N SER A 75 7.94 5.65 -1.28
CA SER A 75 9.02 5.64 -0.28
C SER A 75 8.53 5.91 1.13
N VAL A 76 7.62 6.87 1.30
CA VAL A 76 7.01 7.19 2.59
C VAL A 76 6.23 5.99 3.12
N LEU A 77 5.42 5.35 2.30
CA LEU A 77 4.62 4.20 2.73
C LEU A 77 5.46 2.95 2.99
N ALA A 78 6.52 2.71 2.20
CA ALA A 78 7.45 1.61 2.43
C ALA A 78 8.14 1.71 3.80
N SER A 79 8.31 2.94 4.31
CA SER A 79 8.92 3.19 5.62
C SER A 79 8.02 2.85 6.82
N ILE A 80 6.72 2.62 6.63
CA ILE A 80 5.77 2.35 7.71
C ILE A 80 5.75 0.85 8.07
N PRO A 81 6.30 0.42 9.22
CA PRO A 81 6.52 -1.01 9.50
C PRO A 81 5.24 -1.80 9.85
N ALA A 82 4.11 -1.14 10.03
CA ALA A 82 2.84 -1.76 10.44
C ALA A 82 1.89 -2.07 9.26
N VAL A 83 2.26 -1.69 8.04
CA VAL A 83 1.44 -1.85 6.84
C VAL A 83 2.15 -2.75 5.82
N GLN A 84 1.38 -3.43 5.00
CA GLN A 84 1.87 -4.09 3.81
C GLN A 84 1.52 -3.19 2.63
N THR A 85 2.53 -2.55 2.05
CA THR A 85 2.36 -1.67 0.91
C THR A 85 2.56 -2.45 -0.38
N ARG A 86 1.67 -2.24 -1.35
CA ARG A 86 1.81 -2.63 -2.76
C ARG A 86 1.80 -1.38 -3.61
N MET A 87 2.53 -1.41 -4.69
CA MET A 87 2.61 -0.30 -5.64
C MET A 87 2.43 -0.79 -7.06
N VAL A 88 1.47 -0.21 -7.73
CA VAL A 88 1.18 -0.47 -9.14
C VAL A 88 1.24 0.86 -9.86
N VAL A 89 1.95 0.89 -10.98
CA VAL A 89 1.96 2.02 -11.91
C VAL A 89 1.28 1.62 -13.21
N PHE A 90 0.61 2.56 -13.85
CA PHE A 90 -0.10 2.26 -15.09
C PHE A 90 -0.12 3.42 -16.08
N ASP A 91 -0.26 3.06 -17.34
CA ASP A 91 -0.71 3.89 -18.47
C ASP A 91 -1.76 3.10 -19.26
N THR A 92 -1.48 2.62 -20.45
CA THR A 92 -2.24 1.57 -21.17
C THR A 92 -1.83 0.16 -20.75
N SER A 93 -0.73 0.04 -19.99
CA SER A 93 -0.20 -1.18 -19.39
C SER A 93 -0.17 -1.05 -17.89
N VAL A 94 -0.09 -2.14 -17.16
CA VAL A 94 -0.02 -2.16 -15.69
C VAL A 94 1.25 -2.87 -15.27
N VAL A 95 2.02 -2.25 -14.36
CA VAL A 95 3.28 -2.79 -13.85
C VAL A 95 3.24 -2.77 -12.31
N ASP A 96 3.50 -3.92 -11.70
CA ASP A 96 3.64 -4.06 -10.24
C ASP A 96 5.08 -3.76 -9.83
N LEU A 97 5.28 -2.72 -9.03
CA LEU A 97 6.56 -2.26 -8.50
C LEU A 97 6.70 -2.55 -6.99
N THR A 98 5.92 -3.47 -6.47
CA THR A 98 5.90 -3.78 -5.03
C THR A 98 7.25 -4.23 -4.50
N ASP A 99 8.01 -4.99 -5.28
CA ASP A 99 9.34 -5.50 -4.89
C ASP A 99 10.41 -4.40 -4.93
N ASP A 100 10.21 -3.34 -5.73
CA ASP A 100 11.13 -2.23 -5.92
C ASP A 100 10.94 -1.08 -4.92
N LEU A 101 9.93 -1.19 -4.04
CA LEU A 101 9.60 -0.17 -3.01
C LEU A 101 10.77 0.18 -2.06
N GLN A 102 11.81 -0.64 -2.02
CA GLN A 102 12.97 -0.42 -1.16
C GLN A 102 13.98 0.56 -1.76
N ASP A 103 13.94 0.79 -3.06
CA ASP A 103 14.80 1.74 -3.76
C ASP A 103 13.97 2.84 -4.45
N PRO A 104 13.93 4.07 -3.87
CA PRO A 104 13.18 5.18 -4.46
C PRO A 104 13.70 5.62 -5.83
N VAL A 105 14.97 5.36 -6.15
CA VAL A 105 15.58 5.72 -7.43
C VAL A 105 15.07 4.76 -8.51
N ASP A 106 15.03 3.47 -8.21
CA ASP A 106 14.50 2.47 -9.14
C ASP A 106 13.00 2.70 -9.40
N LEU A 107 12.25 3.13 -8.40
CA LEU A 107 10.85 3.51 -8.56
C LEU A 107 10.64 4.70 -9.50
N LEU A 108 11.51 5.71 -9.44
CA LEU A 108 11.36 6.91 -10.25
C LEU A 108 11.80 6.69 -11.70
N PHE A 109 12.80 5.84 -11.93
CA PHE A 109 13.44 5.69 -13.25
C PHE A 109 13.24 4.30 -13.88
N GLY A 110 12.77 3.31 -13.09
CA GLY A 110 12.66 1.93 -13.52
C GLY A 110 11.57 1.68 -14.57
N VAL A 111 10.52 2.49 -14.57
CA VAL A 111 9.43 2.39 -15.53
C VAL A 111 9.08 3.78 -16.05
N GLN A 112 9.36 4.04 -17.32
CA GLN A 112 8.89 5.22 -18.03
C GLN A 112 7.71 4.78 -18.90
N LEU A 113 6.50 4.94 -18.36
CA LEU A 113 5.28 4.87 -19.12
C LEU A 113 5.04 6.27 -19.74
N GLY A 114 4.19 6.42 -20.68
CA GLY A 114 3.96 7.71 -21.36
C GLY A 114 2.90 7.57 -22.44
N GLY A 115 2.16 6.46 -22.39
CA GLY A 115 1.06 6.18 -23.30
C GLY A 115 -0.23 6.91 -22.92
N GLY A 116 -1.35 6.38 -23.37
CA GLY A 116 -2.70 6.79 -22.94
C GLY A 116 -2.98 6.31 -21.52
N THR A 117 -4.22 6.47 -21.08
CA THR A 117 -4.66 6.13 -19.71
C THR A 117 -5.71 5.00 -19.76
N ASP A 118 -5.53 3.95 -18.98
CA ASP A 118 -6.50 2.84 -18.81
C ASP A 118 -6.68 2.55 -17.32
N ILE A 119 -7.45 3.42 -16.65
CA ILE A 119 -7.76 3.29 -15.21
C ILE A 119 -8.61 2.02 -14.98
N ASP A 120 -9.49 1.70 -15.92
CA ASP A 120 -10.33 0.49 -15.84
C ASP A 120 -9.48 -0.76 -15.67
N ARG A 121 -8.46 -0.92 -16.49
CA ARG A 121 -7.52 -2.04 -16.42
C ARG A 121 -6.75 -2.05 -15.11
N ALA A 122 -6.20 -0.92 -14.72
CA ALA A 122 -5.43 -0.79 -13.48
C ALA A 122 -6.24 -1.16 -12.24
N LEU A 123 -7.49 -0.69 -12.15
CA LEU A 123 -8.41 -1.08 -11.07
C LEU A 123 -8.75 -2.58 -11.10
N GLY A 124 -8.89 -3.16 -12.30
CA GLY A 124 -9.09 -4.60 -12.46
C GLY A 124 -7.93 -5.41 -11.89
N ASP A 125 -6.70 -5.04 -12.21
CA ASP A 125 -5.50 -5.70 -11.70
C ASP A 125 -5.39 -5.52 -10.17
N CYS A 126 -5.66 -4.32 -9.65
CA CYS A 126 -5.72 -4.08 -8.20
C CYS A 126 -6.74 -4.99 -7.51
N GLN A 127 -7.94 -5.19 -8.10
CA GLN A 127 -8.96 -6.08 -7.54
C GLN A 127 -8.49 -7.53 -7.41
N THR A 128 -7.69 -8.03 -8.36
CA THR A 128 -7.21 -9.43 -8.33
C THR A 128 -6.27 -9.72 -7.15
N VAL A 129 -5.54 -8.71 -6.68
CA VAL A 129 -4.54 -8.87 -5.61
C VAL A 129 -5.05 -8.45 -4.23
N ILE A 130 -6.20 -7.78 -4.14
CA ILE A 130 -6.83 -7.41 -2.87
C ILE A 130 -7.45 -8.64 -2.22
N THR A 131 -6.87 -9.10 -1.11
CA THR A 131 -7.33 -10.29 -0.38
C THR A 131 -8.16 -9.96 0.86
N ARG A 132 -8.06 -8.73 1.37
CA ARG A 132 -8.73 -8.26 2.59
C ARG A 132 -9.37 -6.88 2.35
N PRO A 133 -10.49 -6.79 1.62
CA PRO A 133 -11.07 -5.50 1.22
C PRO A 133 -11.29 -4.53 2.38
N SER A 134 -11.89 -4.98 3.49
CA SER A 134 -12.19 -4.13 4.66
C SER A 134 -10.96 -3.64 5.44
N ASP A 135 -9.80 -4.24 5.19
CA ASP A 135 -8.51 -3.86 5.77
C ASP A 135 -7.58 -3.20 4.74
N THR A 136 -8.07 -2.92 3.53
CA THR A 136 -7.30 -2.33 2.43
C THR A 136 -7.66 -0.86 2.24
N VAL A 137 -6.62 -0.02 2.13
CA VAL A 137 -6.71 1.35 1.63
C VAL A 137 -6.13 1.35 0.22
N LEU A 138 -6.94 1.71 -0.77
CA LEU A 138 -6.50 1.90 -2.16
C LEU A 138 -6.40 3.41 -2.41
N VAL A 139 -5.19 3.86 -2.72
CA VAL A 139 -4.92 5.25 -3.11
C VAL A 139 -4.67 5.27 -4.61
N LEU A 140 -5.58 5.88 -5.35
CA LEU A 140 -5.47 6.12 -6.78
C LEU A 140 -4.97 7.55 -7.02
N VAL A 141 -3.85 7.69 -7.72
CA VAL A 141 -3.31 8.99 -8.12
C VAL A 141 -3.46 9.14 -9.62
N THR A 142 -4.29 10.06 -10.08
CA THR A 142 -4.65 10.22 -11.51
C THR A 142 -5.32 11.57 -11.75
N ASP A 143 -5.41 11.98 -13.02
CA ASP A 143 -6.26 13.10 -13.47
C ASP A 143 -7.70 12.66 -13.78
N LEU A 144 -8.03 11.39 -13.58
CA LEU A 144 -9.34 10.77 -13.87
C LEU A 144 -9.76 10.81 -15.35
N CYS A 145 -8.83 11.13 -16.26
CA CYS A 145 -9.11 11.14 -17.70
C CYS A 145 -8.97 9.72 -18.26
N GLU A 146 -10.06 8.97 -18.25
CA GLU A 146 -10.10 7.59 -18.76
C GLU A 146 -10.00 7.57 -20.28
N GLY A 147 -8.99 6.89 -20.82
CA GLY A 147 -8.81 6.70 -22.26
C GLY A 147 -9.44 5.41 -22.81
N GLY A 148 -9.88 4.52 -21.92
CA GLY A 148 -10.44 3.20 -22.26
C GLY A 148 -11.97 3.15 -22.09
N ASN A 149 -12.45 2.39 -21.11
CA ASN A 149 -13.87 2.16 -20.88
C ASN A 149 -14.36 2.78 -19.55
N GLU A 150 -14.78 4.03 -19.61
CA GLU A 150 -15.26 4.80 -18.45
C GLU A 150 -16.40 4.09 -17.69
N ARG A 151 -17.32 3.45 -18.41
CA ARG A 151 -18.44 2.73 -17.77
C ARG A 151 -17.95 1.55 -16.93
N GLU A 152 -17.00 0.79 -17.43
CA GLU A 152 -16.42 -0.34 -16.68
C GLU A 152 -15.53 0.16 -15.53
N MET A 153 -14.76 1.23 -15.74
CA MET A 153 -14.02 1.91 -14.68
C MET A 153 -14.94 2.29 -13.52
N ARG A 154 -16.05 3.00 -13.79
CA ARG A 154 -17.03 3.39 -12.77
C ARG A 154 -17.64 2.18 -12.05
N LYS A 155 -17.93 1.08 -12.75
CA LYS A 155 -18.42 -0.16 -12.12
C LYS A 155 -17.39 -0.78 -11.18
N LYS A 156 -16.11 -0.78 -11.55
CA LYS A 156 -15.03 -1.30 -10.69
C LYS A 156 -14.85 -0.45 -9.46
N MET A 157 -14.92 0.88 -9.58
CA MET A 157 -14.90 1.81 -8.43
C MET A 157 -16.05 1.51 -7.45
N ILE A 158 -17.27 1.35 -7.95
CA ILE A 158 -18.43 0.95 -7.12
C ILE A 158 -18.16 -0.38 -6.43
N SER A 159 -17.68 -1.38 -7.18
CA SER A 159 -17.41 -2.73 -6.64
C SER A 159 -16.36 -2.70 -5.54
N LEU A 160 -15.29 -1.93 -5.71
CA LEU A 160 -14.25 -1.75 -4.68
C LEU A 160 -14.81 -1.15 -3.40
N VAL A 161 -15.57 -0.05 -3.51
CA VAL A 161 -16.19 0.60 -2.35
C VAL A 161 -17.19 -0.33 -1.65
N GLN A 162 -18.04 -1.02 -2.41
CA GLN A 162 -19.03 -1.97 -1.86
C GLN A 162 -18.39 -3.19 -1.19
N SER A 163 -17.21 -3.61 -1.65
CA SER A 163 -16.45 -4.69 -1.01
C SER A 163 -15.84 -4.28 0.34
N GLY A 164 -15.86 -3.00 0.68
CA GLY A 164 -15.31 -2.44 1.91
C GLY A 164 -13.89 -1.90 1.79
N VAL A 165 -13.34 -1.81 0.56
CA VAL A 165 -12.07 -1.10 0.30
C VAL A 165 -12.25 0.38 0.59
N GLN A 166 -11.34 0.96 1.36
CA GLN A 166 -11.27 2.41 1.54
C GLN A 166 -10.56 3.02 0.33
N LEU A 167 -11.33 3.47 -0.66
CA LEU A 167 -10.82 4.15 -1.85
C LEU A 167 -10.58 5.63 -1.54
N ILE A 168 -9.42 6.14 -1.93
CA ILE A 168 -9.03 7.56 -1.85
C ILE A 168 -8.45 7.93 -3.21
N VAL A 169 -8.89 9.05 -3.78
CA VAL A 169 -8.39 9.53 -5.07
C VAL A 169 -7.64 10.83 -4.86
N LEU A 170 -6.38 10.84 -5.28
CA LEU A 170 -5.51 11.99 -5.27
C LEU A 170 -5.39 12.53 -6.70
N LEU A 171 -5.82 13.77 -6.87
CA LEU A 171 -5.74 14.42 -8.17
C LEU A 171 -4.31 14.87 -8.46
N ALA A 172 -3.87 14.63 -9.68
CA ALA A 172 -2.60 15.13 -10.17
C ALA A 172 -2.54 16.65 -10.14
N LEU A 173 -1.39 17.18 -9.74
CA LEU A 173 -1.09 18.61 -9.82
C LEU A 173 -0.24 18.85 -11.07
N ASN A 174 -0.57 19.87 -11.85
CA ASN A 174 0.28 20.33 -12.94
C ASN A 174 1.49 21.12 -12.39
N ASP A 175 2.40 21.52 -13.27
CA ASP A 175 3.62 22.29 -12.90
C ASP A 175 3.31 23.61 -12.19
N ASP A 176 2.13 24.17 -12.40
CA ASP A 176 1.65 25.41 -11.75
C ASP A 176 0.98 25.13 -10.38
N GLY A 177 0.91 23.87 -9.96
CA GLY A 177 0.24 23.46 -8.72
C GLY A 177 -1.29 23.45 -8.79
N ALA A 178 -1.87 23.63 -9.97
CA ALA A 178 -3.31 23.56 -10.19
C ALA A 178 -3.73 22.15 -10.63
N PRO A 179 -4.83 21.59 -10.10
CA PRO A 179 -5.29 20.27 -10.54
C PRO A 179 -5.98 20.41 -11.91
N PHE A 180 -5.53 19.60 -12.86
CA PHE A 180 -6.26 19.31 -14.09
C PHE A 180 -6.85 17.92 -13.97
N TYR A 181 -8.16 17.77 -14.13
CA TYR A 181 -8.81 16.48 -13.95
C TYR A 181 -10.21 16.44 -14.60
N ASP A 182 -10.71 15.23 -14.84
CA ASP A 182 -12.08 15.02 -15.29
C ASP A 182 -13.08 15.29 -14.17
N LYS A 183 -13.88 16.35 -14.37
CA LYS A 183 -14.86 16.84 -13.38
C LYS A 183 -16.06 15.91 -13.21
N GLU A 184 -16.47 15.21 -14.28
CA GLU A 184 -17.62 14.30 -14.23
C GLU A 184 -17.28 13.05 -13.41
N ASN A 185 -16.08 12.51 -13.61
CA ASN A 185 -15.59 11.38 -12.84
C ASN A 185 -15.32 11.77 -11.38
N ALA A 186 -14.80 12.96 -11.12
CA ALA A 186 -14.63 13.47 -9.76
C ALA A 186 -15.96 13.65 -9.03
N GLN A 187 -16.98 14.19 -9.70
CA GLN A 187 -18.32 14.34 -9.13
C GLN A 187 -18.94 12.97 -8.85
N PHE A 188 -18.87 12.04 -9.78
CA PHE A 188 -19.35 10.66 -9.59
C PHE A 188 -18.73 10.00 -8.34
N LEU A 189 -17.43 10.15 -8.15
CA LEU A 189 -16.73 9.60 -6.98
C LEU A 189 -17.17 10.30 -5.68
N ALA A 190 -17.36 11.60 -5.70
CA ALA A 190 -17.88 12.36 -4.55
C ALA A 190 -19.29 11.90 -4.16
N GLU A 191 -20.17 11.65 -5.13
CA GLU A 191 -21.52 11.09 -4.91
C GLU A 191 -21.48 9.66 -4.33
N LEU A 192 -20.43 8.88 -4.67
CA LEU A 192 -20.17 7.56 -4.10
C LEU A 192 -19.59 7.63 -2.67
N GLY A 193 -19.28 8.83 -2.17
CA GLY A 193 -18.65 9.04 -0.87
C GLY A 193 -17.14 8.81 -0.85
N VAL A 194 -16.50 8.76 -2.02
CA VAL A 194 -15.05 8.62 -2.16
C VAL A 194 -14.39 9.99 -2.04
N PRO A 195 -13.40 10.18 -1.15
CA PRO A 195 -12.64 11.41 -1.08
C PRO A 195 -11.82 11.62 -2.35
N VAL A 196 -12.03 12.77 -3.02
CA VAL A 196 -11.30 13.18 -4.23
C VAL A 196 -10.71 14.57 -3.99
N PHE A 197 -9.40 14.70 -4.01
CA PHE A 197 -8.72 15.97 -3.74
C PHE A 197 -7.26 15.95 -4.19
N ALA A 198 -6.68 17.14 -4.34
CA ALA A 198 -5.25 17.28 -4.56
C ALA A 198 -4.50 17.21 -3.22
N CYS A 199 -3.37 16.50 -3.21
CA CYS A 199 -2.52 16.35 -2.02
C CYS A 199 -1.06 16.55 -2.39
N THR A 200 -0.40 17.45 -1.66
CA THR A 200 1.05 17.65 -1.78
C THR A 200 1.81 16.58 -0.97
N PRO A 201 3.06 16.26 -1.34
CA PRO A 201 3.84 15.22 -0.67
C PRO A 201 4.02 15.41 0.84
N ASP A 202 4.10 16.66 1.30
CA ASP A 202 4.24 17.00 2.73
C ASP A 202 2.99 16.66 3.56
N LYS A 203 1.80 16.65 2.97
CA LYS A 203 0.54 16.30 3.61
C LYS A 203 0.20 14.81 3.54
N PHE A 204 0.84 14.09 2.64
CA PHE A 204 0.54 12.69 2.39
C PHE A 204 0.74 11.77 3.61
N PRO A 205 1.81 11.90 4.44
CA PRO A 205 1.97 11.09 5.65
C PRO A 205 0.80 11.24 6.63
N ASP A 206 0.34 12.47 6.85
CA ASP A 206 -0.76 12.76 7.77
C ASP A 206 -2.10 12.23 7.23
N LEU A 207 -2.32 12.34 5.91
CA LEU A 207 -3.46 11.73 5.24
C LEU A 207 -3.48 10.22 5.46
N MET A 208 -2.35 9.56 5.23
CA MET A 208 -2.26 8.11 5.39
C MET A 208 -2.44 7.68 6.85
N ALA A 209 -1.93 8.46 7.80
CA ALA A 209 -2.18 8.21 9.22
C ALA A 209 -3.67 8.30 9.56
N ALA A 210 -4.39 9.29 9.03
CA ALA A 210 -5.84 9.43 9.19
C ALA A 210 -6.60 8.26 8.54
N ALA A 211 -6.24 7.87 7.32
CA ALA A 211 -6.86 6.75 6.61
C ALA A 211 -6.65 5.41 7.35
N LEU A 212 -5.44 5.16 7.85
CA LEU A 212 -5.12 3.96 8.62
C LEU A 212 -5.86 3.92 9.97
N ALA A 213 -6.10 5.08 10.58
CA ALA A 213 -6.90 5.22 11.79
C ALA A 213 -8.42 5.15 11.54
N LYS A 214 -8.86 4.94 10.29
CA LYS A 214 -10.26 4.96 9.87
C LYS A 214 -11.01 6.27 10.24
N GLN A 215 -10.28 7.39 10.24
CA GLN A 215 -10.89 8.70 10.41
C GLN A 215 -11.70 9.07 9.16
N ASP A 216 -12.68 9.93 9.33
CA ASP A 216 -13.40 10.53 8.21
C ASP A 216 -12.46 11.47 7.46
N ILE A 217 -12.10 11.08 6.23
CA ILE A 217 -11.16 11.84 5.39
C ILE A 217 -11.77 13.18 4.96
N GLY A 218 -13.09 13.26 4.78
CA GLY A 218 -13.77 14.53 4.48
C GLY A 218 -13.61 15.55 5.62
N MET A 219 -13.76 15.09 6.87
CA MET A 219 -13.49 15.94 8.04
C MET A 219 -12.00 16.27 8.19
N TRP A 220 -11.11 15.35 7.86
CA TRP A 220 -9.69 15.62 7.88
C TRP A 220 -9.30 16.67 6.84
N LEU A 221 -9.84 16.58 5.62
CA LEU A 221 -9.63 17.55 4.53
C LEU A 221 -10.02 18.95 4.94
N SER A 222 -11.20 19.12 5.52
CA SER A 222 -11.69 20.45 5.92
C SER A 222 -10.81 21.15 6.97
N LYS A 223 -9.95 20.41 7.66
CA LYS A 223 -9.03 20.93 8.70
C LYS A 223 -7.60 21.14 8.22
N ASN A 224 -7.16 20.40 7.21
CA ASN A 224 -5.75 20.32 6.85
C ASN A 224 -5.45 20.80 5.41
N ILE A 225 -6.47 20.90 4.55
CA ILE A 225 -6.34 21.36 3.17
C ILE A 225 -7.31 22.55 3.01
N GLN A 226 -6.72 23.71 2.82
CA GLN A 226 -7.44 24.96 2.47
C GLN A 226 -7.19 25.30 1.02
#